data_3a044e176fde65b4afc5e1ce148f48b3
#
_entry.id   3a044e176fde65b4afc5e1ce148f48b3
#
_cell.length_a   1.000
_cell.length_b   1.000
_cell.length_c   1.000
_cell.angle_alpha   90.00
_cell.angle_beta   90.00
_cell.angle_gamma   90.00
#
_symmetry.space_group_name_H-M   'P 1'
#
loop_
_entity.id
_entity.type
_entity.pdbx_description
1 polymer ?
#
loop_
_entity_poly.entity_id
_entity_poly.type
_entity_poly.pdbx_seq_one_letter_code
_entity_poly.pdbx_strand_id
1 'polypeptide(L)'
;MGNLNVWCYDGGEFEEKDIQNGGLCLFIFISQSGETMDLIKHLPFLKSKSHKTMGIINVIDSTLAREVDGGIYMNVGREVAVASTKSFNSSLLLLKLFSLWILQEKDKTRQMDINGTIENSIKTNEILKHQIIEINNLIYQVKKINQNIDLMFDGFNFDCLNYDHIFVLGKGKSEYLAKECALKLKEICYIHGEGYSGTSLKHGPLALIQTGFPVILIITMENYEKMMNVYKEVHSRGAYTLIFSSVNTTMLDKLIKDNNTKIIQIPQNSYVSEVNIMITLQHLCYNLSRYRGINPDKPKNLAKVVTVE
;
A
#
# COMPACT_ATOMS: atom_id res chain seq x y z
N MET A 1 2.09 -19.87 2.26
CA MET A 1 2.32 -19.17 3.52
C MET A 1 1.42 -19.77 4.57
N GLY A 2 1.91 -19.97 5.79
CA GLY A 2 1.19 -20.74 6.81
C GLY A 2 -0.21 -20.21 7.07
N ASN A 3 -1.19 -21.12 7.13
CA ASN A 3 -2.61 -20.85 7.34
C ASN A 3 -2.87 -20.05 8.63
N LEU A 4 -2.76 -18.72 8.55
CA LEU A 4 -3.27 -17.80 9.54
C LEU A 4 -4.54 -17.18 8.98
N ASN A 5 -5.58 -17.20 9.77
CA ASN A 5 -6.75 -16.40 9.48
C ASN A 5 -6.42 -14.96 9.90
N VAL A 6 -6.49 -14.04 8.96
CA VAL A 6 -6.22 -12.61 9.18
C VAL A 6 -7.40 -11.82 8.68
N TRP A 7 -7.93 -10.96 9.54
CA TRP A 7 -8.96 -10.00 9.21
C TRP A 7 -8.41 -8.59 9.35
N CYS A 8 -8.85 -7.67 8.52
CA CYS A 8 -8.44 -6.28 8.55
C CYS A 8 -9.69 -5.41 8.65
N TYR A 9 -9.69 -4.51 9.63
CA TYR A 9 -10.78 -3.59 9.91
C TYR A 9 -10.25 -2.15 9.95
N ASP A 10 -11.10 -1.22 9.58
CA ASP A 10 -10.95 0.16 9.99
C ASP A 10 -11.27 0.25 11.49
N GLY A 11 -10.43 0.96 12.26
CA GLY A 11 -10.61 1.05 13.71
C GLY A 11 -11.91 1.74 14.12
N GLY A 12 -12.41 2.66 13.29
CA GLY A 12 -13.71 3.31 13.52
C GLY A 12 -14.91 2.40 13.32
N GLU A 13 -14.78 1.42 12.41
CA GLU A 13 -15.85 0.51 12.02
C GLU A 13 -15.82 -0.84 12.77
N PHE A 14 -14.73 -1.11 13.52
CA PHE A 14 -14.60 -2.36 14.26
C PHE A 14 -15.55 -2.42 15.45
N GLU A 15 -16.28 -3.54 15.58
CA GLU A 15 -17.18 -3.82 16.70
C GLU A 15 -16.85 -5.17 17.37
N GLU A 16 -17.26 -5.34 18.62
CA GLU A 16 -17.04 -6.58 19.39
C GLU A 16 -17.60 -7.84 18.68
N LYS A 17 -18.69 -7.70 17.93
CA LYS A 17 -19.29 -8.79 17.14
C LYS A 17 -18.38 -9.33 16.03
N ASP A 18 -17.38 -8.55 15.60
CA ASP A 18 -16.44 -8.93 14.55
C ASP A 18 -15.38 -9.90 15.05
N ILE A 19 -15.29 -10.08 16.37
CA ILE A 19 -14.39 -11.07 16.97
C ILE A 19 -14.97 -12.46 16.73
N GLN A 20 -14.24 -13.26 15.96
CA GLN A 20 -14.62 -14.64 15.67
C GLN A 20 -14.74 -15.45 16.96
N ASN A 21 -15.85 -16.14 17.14
CA ASN A 21 -16.16 -16.92 18.34
C ASN A 21 -15.12 -18.04 18.58
N GLY A 22 -14.57 -18.09 19.78
CA GLY A 22 -13.98 -19.29 20.36
C GLY A 22 -12.47 -19.36 20.47
N GLY A 23 -11.71 -18.26 20.35
CA GLY A 23 -10.26 -18.32 20.53
C GLY A 23 -9.60 -17.02 20.94
N LEU A 24 -8.39 -17.11 21.50
CA LEU A 24 -7.54 -15.96 21.71
C LEU A 24 -7.06 -15.42 20.37
N CYS A 25 -7.24 -14.12 20.15
CA CYS A 25 -6.77 -13.42 18.98
C CYS A 25 -5.57 -12.53 19.34
N LEU A 26 -4.70 -12.31 18.37
CA LEU A 26 -3.72 -11.21 18.39
C LEU A 26 -4.29 -10.04 17.60
N PHE A 27 -4.49 -8.90 18.25
CA PHE A 27 -4.90 -7.65 17.63
C PHE A 27 -3.67 -6.81 17.34
N ILE A 28 -3.48 -6.45 16.06
CA ILE A 28 -2.36 -5.62 15.63
C ILE A 28 -2.89 -4.24 15.29
N PHE A 29 -2.51 -3.25 16.09
CA PHE A 29 -2.86 -1.85 15.90
C PHE A 29 -1.79 -1.16 15.07
N ILE A 30 -2.19 -0.47 14.01
CA ILE A 30 -1.27 0.26 13.13
C ILE A 30 -1.63 1.74 13.22
N SER A 31 -0.72 2.55 13.76
CA SER A 31 -0.95 3.98 13.92
C SER A 31 0.36 4.76 13.82
N GLN A 32 0.35 5.85 13.04
CA GLN A 32 1.51 6.73 12.97
C GLN A 32 1.68 7.50 14.29
N SER A 33 0.61 8.13 14.79
CA SER A 33 0.63 8.94 16.01
C SER A 33 0.60 8.13 17.30
N GLY A 34 -0.07 6.96 17.26
CA GLY A 34 -0.41 6.21 18.45
C GLY A 34 -1.43 6.87 19.38
N GLU A 35 -2.09 7.94 18.89
CA GLU A 35 -3.12 8.71 19.62
C GLU A 35 -4.48 8.64 18.94
N THR A 36 -4.68 7.74 17.99
CA THR A 36 -5.93 7.56 17.26
C THR A 36 -6.99 6.98 18.17
N MET A 37 -8.01 7.78 18.54
CA MET A 37 -9.06 7.36 19.49
C MET A 37 -9.85 6.16 19.01
N ASP A 38 -10.12 6.08 17.70
CA ASP A 38 -10.80 4.94 17.08
C ASP A 38 -10.10 3.60 17.30
N LEU A 39 -8.80 3.62 17.60
CA LEU A 39 -8.03 2.43 17.95
C LEU A 39 -7.98 2.23 19.48
N ILE A 40 -7.70 3.29 20.24
CA ILE A 40 -7.49 3.25 21.69
C ILE A 40 -8.76 2.77 22.41
N LYS A 41 -9.94 3.18 21.96
CA LYS A 41 -11.23 2.82 22.58
C LYS A 41 -11.46 1.31 22.70
N HIS A 42 -10.83 0.49 21.86
CA HIS A 42 -10.99 -0.97 21.89
C HIS A 42 -10.13 -1.68 22.92
N LEU A 43 -9.05 -1.07 23.41
CA LEU A 43 -8.07 -1.72 24.30
C LEU A 43 -8.69 -2.23 25.61
N PRO A 44 -9.54 -1.47 26.37
CA PRO A 44 -10.09 -1.95 27.63
C PRO A 44 -10.91 -3.23 27.42
N PHE A 45 -11.72 -3.28 26.39
CA PHE A 45 -12.53 -4.44 26.05
C PHE A 45 -11.66 -5.65 25.68
N LEU A 46 -10.68 -5.50 24.78
CA LEU A 46 -9.80 -6.57 24.35
C LEU A 46 -9.00 -7.17 25.53
N LYS A 47 -8.49 -6.31 26.44
CA LYS A 47 -7.82 -6.72 27.66
C LYS A 47 -8.77 -7.51 28.59
N SER A 48 -10.03 -7.08 28.74
CA SER A 48 -11.01 -7.78 29.56
C SER A 48 -11.32 -9.20 29.08
N LYS A 49 -11.16 -9.45 27.77
CA LYS A 49 -11.33 -10.77 27.14
C LYS A 49 -10.00 -11.55 27.02
N SER A 50 -8.92 -11.06 27.61
CA SER A 50 -7.59 -11.68 27.57
C SER A 50 -7.01 -11.84 26.19
N HIS A 51 -7.47 -11.09 25.20
CA HIS A 51 -6.85 -11.03 23.88
C HIS A 51 -5.48 -10.38 23.97
N LYS A 52 -4.57 -10.75 23.08
CA LYS A 52 -3.24 -10.15 22.97
C LYS A 52 -3.25 -8.98 22.01
N THR A 53 -2.51 -7.94 22.38
CA THR A 53 -2.44 -6.69 21.63
C THR A 53 -1.01 -6.35 21.26
N MET A 54 -0.82 -5.90 20.01
CA MET A 54 0.48 -5.50 19.48
C MET A 54 0.35 -4.19 18.72
N GLY A 55 1.31 -3.28 18.87
CA GLY A 55 1.35 -2.01 18.13
C GLY A 55 2.43 -1.99 17.05
N ILE A 56 2.10 -1.48 15.87
CA ILE A 56 3.06 -0.98 14.87
C ILE A 56 2.89 0.53 14.84
N ILE A 57 3.76 1.25 15.55
CA ILE A 57 3.55 2.65 15.92
C ILE A 57 4.81 3.45 15.64
N ASN A 58 4.68 4.71 15.23
CA ASN A 58 5.86 5.55 15.01
C ASN A 58 6.24 6.42 16.23
N VAL A 59 5.26 6.96 16.94
CA VAL A 59 5.53 7.85 18.07
C VAL A 59 5.79 7.03 19.34
N ILE A 60 7.02 7.17 19.85
CA ILE A 60 7.44 6.56 21.10
C ILE A 60 6.65 7.19 22.26
N ASP A 61 6.31 6.40 23.27
CA ASP A 61 5.55 6.82 24.46
C ASP A 61 4.12 7.35 24.19
N SER A 62 3.60 7.12 23.00
CA SER A 62 2.19 7.41 22.72
C SER A 62 1.24 6.53 23.54
N THR A 63 0.00 6.94 23.69
CA THR A 63 -1.00 6.22 24.48
C THR A 63 -1.13 4.77 24.03
N LEU A 64 -1.27 4.54 22.72
CA LEU A 64 -1.37 3.19 22.18
C LEU A 64 -0.10 2.37 22.45
N ALA A 65 1.11 2.98 22.34
CA ALA A 65 2.37 2.29 22.57
C ALA A 65 2.55 1.82 24.03
N ARG A 66 2.01 2.57 24.99
CA ARG A 66 2.04 2.21 26.41
C ARG A 66 0.99 1.17 26.79
N GLU A 67 -0.13 1.15 26.07
CA GLU A 67 -1.29 0.34 26.45
C GLU A 67 -1.33 -1.06 25.84
N VAL A 68 -0.63 -1.31 24.71
CA VAL A 68 -0.54 -2.64 24.10
C VAL A 68 0.42 -3.56 24.86
N ASP A 69 0.27 -4.89 24.74
CA ASP A 69 1.16 -5.87 25.39
C ASP A 69 2.59 -5.85 24.81
N GLY A 70 2.78 -5.37 23.60
CA GLY A 70 4.07 -5.24 22.94
C GLY A 70 3.96 -4.61 21.55
N GLY A 71 5.08 -4.42 20.87
CA GLY A 71 5.01 -3.79 19.56
C GLY A 71 6.35 -3.56 18.87
N ILE A 72 6.26 -2.92 17.72
CA ILE A 72 7.40 -2.54 16.88
C ILE A 72 7.26 -1.06 16.54
N TYR A 73 8.31 -0.28 16.74
CA TYR A 73 8.35 1.10 16.29
C TYR A 73 8.75 1.20 14.81
N MET A 74 8.05 2.05 14.07
CA MET A 74 8.31 2.27 12.64
C MET A 74 9.65 2.95 12.38
N ASN A 75 10.16 3.74 13.32
CA ASN A 75 11.44 4.45 13.28
C ASN A 75 11.63 5.34 12.03
N VAL A 76 10.55 5.92 11.51
CA VAL A 76 10.62 6.81 10.34
C VAL A 76 10.89 8.27 10.71
N GLY A 77 11.13 8.55 11.97
CA GLY A 77 11.33 9.89 12.51
C GLY A 77 10.05 10.74 12.41
N ARG A 78 10.20 12.06 12.52
CA ARG A 78 9.07 12.99 12.45
C ARG A 78 8.51 13.03 11.02
N GLU A 79 7.22 12.76 10.87
CA GLU A 79 6.47 12.95 9.64
C GLU A 79 5.74 14.27 9.72
N VAL A 80 6.17 15.26 8.92
CA VAL A 80 5.69 16.65 8.99
C VAL A 80 4.34 16.80 8.29
N ALA A 81 4.21 16.23 7.11
CA ALA A 81 3.00 16.31 6.30
C ALA A 81 1.81 15.64 7.01
N VAL A 82 0.61 16.17 6.83
CA VAL A 82 -0.62 15.56 7.32
C VAL A 82 -0.83 14.18 6.68
N ALA A 83 -0.65 14.11 5.36
CA ALA A 83 -0.74 12.86 4.61
C ALA A 83 0.36 11.89 5.02
N SER A 84 -0.02 10.65 5.36
CA SER A 84 0.92 9.58 5.66
C SER A 84 1.69 9.15 4.42
N THR A 85 3.01 9.08 4.53
CA THR A 85 3.92 8.62 3.45
C THR A 85 4.94 7.62 3.97
N LYS A 86 5.91 8.08 4.76
CA LYS A 86 6.97 7.22 5.33
C LYS A 86 6.38 6.18 6.28
N SER A 87 5.44 6.57 7.12
CA SER A 87 4.76 5.68 8.07
C SER A 87 3.97 4.59 7.35
N PHE A 88 3.26 4.91 6.26
CA PHE A 88 2.59 3.92 5.43
C PHE A 88 3.57 2.87 4.87
N ASN A 89 4.64 3.33 4.21
CA ASN A 89 5.63 2.43 3.61
C ASN A 89 6.36 1.57 4.66
N SER A 90 6.66 2.15 5.83
CA SER A 90 7.26 1.42 6.95
C SER A 90 6.31 0.37 7.53
N SER A 91 5.04 0.70 7.72
CA SER A 91 4.02 -0.25 8.20
C SER A 91 3.89 -1.44 7.26
N LEU A 92 3.84 -1.17 5.94
CA LEU A 92 3.78 -2.22 4.92
C LEU A 92 5.01 -3.15 4.98
N LEU A 93 6.21 -2.56 5.12
CA LEU A 93 7.45 -3.33 5.24
C LEU A 93 7.51 -4.14 6.55
N LEU A 94 7.13 -3.53 7.67
CA LEU A 94 7.10 -4.19 8.98
C LEU A 94 6.11 -5.35 9.02
N LEU A 95 4.93 -5.22 8.42
CA LEU A 95 3.97 -6.31 8.28
C LEU A 95 4.54 -7.47 7.44
N LYS A 96 5.28 -7.17 6.38
CA LYS A 96 5.96 -8.19 5.59
C LYS A 96 7.06 -8.89 6.40
N LEU A 97 7.89 -8.15 7.13
CA LEU A 97 8.90 -8.71 8.02
C LEU A 97 8.27 -9.57 9.14
N PHE A 98 7.19 -9.09 9.73
CA PHE A 98 6.44 -9.83 10.73
C PHE A 98 5.87 -11.15 10.17
N SER A 99 5.36 -11.13 8.94
CA SER A 99 4.89 -12.35 8.28
C SER A 99 6.00 -13.37 8.03
N LEU A 100 7.23 -12.92 7.72
CA LEU A 100 8.41 -13.76 7.59
C LEU A 100 8.81 -14.36 8.92
N TRP A 101 8.83 -13.55 9.98
CA TRP A 101 9.14 -14.04 11.32
C TRP A 101 8.15 -15.12 11.77
N ILE A 102 6.85 -14.92 11.56
CA ILE A 102 5.85 -15.96 11.88
C ILE A 102 6.10 -17.25 11.10
N LEU A 103 6.46 -17.16 9.82
CA LEU A 103 6.79 -18.34 9.03
C LEU A 103 8.00 -19.09 9.61
N GLN A 104 9.03 -18.35 10.01
CA GLN A 104 10.24 -18.91 10.61
C GLN A 104 9.94 -19.60 11.94
N GLU A 105 9.14 -19.00 12.81
CA GLU A 105 8.77 -19.59 14.10
C GLU A 105 7.90 -20.84 13.92
N LYS A 106 6.97 -20.84 12.98
CA LYS A 106 6.18 -22.04 12.65
C LYS A 106 7.04 -23.17 12.13
N ASP A 107 8.08 -22.87 11.36
CA ASP A 107 8.99 -23.90 10.82
C ASP A 107 9.82 -24.52 11.93
N LYS A 108 10.34 -23.71 12.89
CA LYS A 108 11.03 -24.21 14.08
C LYS A 108 10.15 -25.17 14.91
N THR A 109 8.88 -24.81 15.11
CA THR A 109 7.94 -25.64 15.87
C THR A 109 7.66 -26.97 15.17
N ARG A 110 7.57 -26.98 13.83
CA ARG A 110 7.38 -28.20 13.03
C ARG A 110 8.60 -29.12 13.00
N GLN A 111 9.81 -28.56 13.10
CA GLN A 111 11.05 -29.36 13.19
C GLN A 111 11.15 -30.15 14.51
N MET A 112 10.46 -29.71 15.54
CA MET A 112 10.37 -30.40 16.82
C MET A 112 9.41 -31.61 16.78
N ASP A 113 8.50 -31.65 15.82
CA ASP A 113 7.63 -32.81 15.58
C ASP A 113 8.38 -33.83 14.70
N ILE A 114 8.79 -34.95 15.31
CA ILE A 114 9.72 -35.97 14.81
C ILE A 114 9.35 -36.59 13.44
N ASN A 115 8.19 -36.29 12.86
CA ASN A 115 7.72 -36.79 11.55
C ASN A 115 7.55 -35.70 10.47
N GLY A 116 7.94 -34.48 10.72
CA GLY A 116 7.81 -33.38 9.78
C GLY A 116 9.03 -33.22 8.87
N THR A 117 8.96 -33.80 7.75
CA THR A 117 9.77 -33.75 6.54
C THR A 117 10.81 -32.62 6.49
N ILE A 118 12.09 -33.01 6.55
CA ILE A 118 13.27 -32.19 6.27
C ILE A 118 13.10 -31.36 4.97
N GLU A 119 12.40 -31.92 3.98
CA GLU A 119 12.15 -31.31 2.68
C GLU A 119 11.33 -30.00 2.73
N ASN A 120 10.31 -29.94 3.61
CA ASN A 120 9.52 -28.69 3.81
C ASN A 120 10.33 -27.60 4.51
N SER A 121 11.19 -27.97 5.43
CA SER A 121 12.08 -27.04 6.14
C SER A 121 13.13 -26.44 5.20
N ILE A 122 13.72 -27.22 4.32
CA ILE A 122 14.68 -26.75 3.30
C ILE A 122 14.01 -25.74 2.37
N LYS A 123 12.82 -26.05 1.86
CA LYS A 123 12.06 -25.17 0.98
C LYS A 123 11.66 -23.86 1.65
N THR A 124 11.24 -23.90 2.91
CA THR A 124 10.92 -22.69 3.69
C THR A 124 12.15 -21.81 3.88
N ASN A 125 13.31 -22.41 4.20
CA ASN A 125 14.57 -21.69 4.37
C ASN A 125 15.05 -21.03 3.07
N GLU A 126 14.88 -21.67 1.92
CA GLU A 126 15.20 -21.07 0.61
C GLU A 126 14.30 -19.87 0.30
N ILE A 127 12.99 -20.00 0.53
CA ILE A 127 12.03 -18.89 0.38
C ILE A 127 12.41 -17.73 1.27
N LEU A 128 12.69 -17.96 2.55
CA LEU A 128 13.10 -16.93 3.50
C LEU A 128 14.39 -16.22 3.07
N LYS A 129 15.41 -16.98 2.64
CA LYS A 129 16.67 -16.42 2.12
C LYS A 129 16.41 -15.49 0.92
N HIS A 130 15.63 -15.95 -0.04
CA HIS A 130 15.28 -15.14 -1.20
C HIS A 130 14.56 -13.85 -0.82
N GLN A 131 13.59 -13.91 0.09
CA GLN A 131 12.83 -12.75 0.55
C GLN A 131 13.70 -11.75 1.32
N ILE A 132 14.65 -12.21 2.12
CA ILE A 132 15.63 -11.35 2.80
C ILE A 132 16.52 -10.63 1.78
N ILE A 133 16.97 -11.31 0.74
CA ILE A 133 17.74 -10.71 -0.36
C ILE A 133 16.92 -9.59 -1.03
N GLU A 134 15.66 -9.85 -1.32
CA GLU A 134 14.76 -8.86 -1.94
C GLU A 134 14.54 -7.63 -1.04
N ILE A 135 14.42 -7.83 0.28
CA ILE A 135 14.32 -6.72 1.25
C ILE A 135 15.62 -5.90 1.28
N ASN A 136 16.78 -6.56 1.26
CA ASN A 136 18.06 -5.85 1.20
C ASN A 136 18.20 -5.05 -0.11
N ASN A 137 17.76 -5.60 -1.23
CA ASN A 137 17.72 -4.92 -2.52
C ASN A 137 16.78 -3.70 -2.51
N LEU A 138 15.71 -3.74 -1.70
CA LEU A 138 14.76 -2.63 -1.59
C LEU A 138 15.46 -1.32 -1.21
N ILE A 139 16.41 -1.35 -0.28
CA ILE A 139 17.14 -0.14 0.15
C ILE A 139 17.84 0.52 -1.04
N TYR A 140 18.48 -0.29 -1.87
CA TYR A 140 19.14 0.20 -3.10
C TYR A 140 18.13 0.73 -4.12
N GLN A 141 17.01 0.00 -4.31
CA GLN A 141 15.96 0.39 -5.25
C GLN A 141 15.28 1.70 -4.83
N VAL A 142 14.96 1.87 -3.55
CA VAL A 142 14.38 3.12 -3.02
C VAL A 142 15.34 4.29 -3.20
N LYS A 143 16.64 4.11 -2.92
CA LYS A 143 17.64 5.15 -3.19
C LYS A 143 17.67 5.53 -4.66
N LYS A 144 17.65 4.54 -5.55
CA LYS A 144 17.65 4.76 -7.01
C LYS A 144 16.36 5.46 -7.47
N ILE A 145 15.19 5.09 -6.94
CA ILE A 145 13.95 5.79 -7.24
C ILE A 145 14.08 7.26 -6.82
N ASN A 146 14.46 7.53 -5.57
CA ASN A 146 14.57 8.91 -5.06
C ASN A 146 15.59 9.76 -5.82
N GLN A 147 16.70 9.18 -6.26
CA GLN A 147 17.71 9.89 -7.06
C GLN A 147 17.23 10.22 -8.48
N ASN A 148 16.35 9.41 -9.05
CA ASN A 148 15.88 9.55 -10.42
C ASN A 148 14.41 10.01 -10.49
N ILE A 149 13.79 10.36 -9.37
CA ILE A 149 12.36 10.64 -9.33
C ILE A 149 11.96 11.81 -10.23
N ASP A 150 12.79 12.86 -10.26
CA ASP A 150 12.54 14.01 -11.11
C ASP A 150 12.66 13.62 -12.60
N LEU A 151 13.61 12.74 -12.94
CA LEU A 151 13.76 12.21 -14.30
C LEU A 151 12.59 11.30 -14.71
N MET A 152 11.99 10.58 -13.76
CA MET A 152 10.81 9.73 -14.06
C MET A 152 9.61 10.57 -14.50
N PHE A 153 9.53 11.81 -14.04
CA PHE A 153 8.47 12.76 -14.37
C PHE A 153 8.96 13.92 -15.25
N ASP A 154 10.22 13.85 -15.75
CA ASP A 154 10.75 14.87 -16.65
C ASP A 154 9.94 14.94 -17.95
N GLY A 155 9.58 16.16 -18.35
CA GLY A 155 8.72 16.40 -19.49
C GLY A 155 7.28 15.84 -19.36
N PHE A 156 6.88 15.36 -18.16
CA PHE A 156 5.52 14.91 -17.93
C PHE A 156 4.57 16.10 -17.91
N ASN A 157 3.58 16.07 -18.79
CA ASN A 157 2.54 17.10 -18.81
C ASN A 157 1.47 16.80 -17.76
N PHE A 158 1.54 17.51 -16.61
CA PHE A 158 0.56 17.36 -15.52
C PHE A 158 -0.84 17.86 -15.89
N ASP A 159 -1.02 18.62 -16.97
CA ASP A 159 -2.36 19.01 -17.45
C ASP A 159 -3.23 17.79 -17.77
N CYS A 160 -2.61 16.69 -18.22
CA CYS A 160 -3.33 15.45 -18.48
C CYS A 160 -3.98 14.84 -17.23
N LEU A 161 -3.51 15.21 -16.03
CA LEU A 161 -4.06 14.79 -14.73
C LEU A 161 -4.75 15.92 -13.98
N ASN A 162 -4.82 17.13 -14.56
CA ASN A 162 -5.45 18.29 -13.92
C ASN A 162 -6.97 18.26 -14.13
N TYR A 163 -7.59 17.19 -13.67
CA TYR A 163 -9.03 16.94 -13.69
C TYR A 163 -9.58 16.94 -12.26
N ASP A 164 -10.90 17.10 -12.14
CA ASP A 164 -11.58 17.00 -10.85
C ASP A 164 -11.77 15.54 -10.42
N HIS A 165 -11.74 14.60 -11.37
CA HIS A 165 -11.96 13.17 -11.14
C HIS A 165 -10.87 12.33 -11.80
N ILE A 166 -10.32 11.36 -11.07
CA ILE A 166 -9.30 10.42 -11.57
C ILE A 166 -9.63 9.02 -11.07
N PHE A 167 -9.58 8.03 -11.95
CA PHE A 167 -9.60 6.64 -11.53
C PHE A 167 -8.19 6.10 -11.33
N VAL A 168 -7.98 5.38 -10.23
CA VAL A 168 -6.75 4.65 -9.95
C VAL A 168 -7.10 3.17 -9.87
N LEU A 169 -6.54 2.36 -10.76
CA LEU A 169 -6.95 0.97 -10.94
C LEU A 169 -5.80 0.01 -10.66
N GLY A 170 -6.08 -1.00 -9.87
CA GLY A 170 -5.20 -2.12 -9.59
C GLY A 170 -5.98 -3.42 -9.53
N LYS A 171 -5.30 -4.54 -9.30
CA LYS A 171 -5.95 -5.83 -9.03
C LYS A 171 -5.14 -6.63 -8.01
N GLY A 172 -5.86 -7.34 -7.11
CA GLY A 172 -5.24 -8.04 -6.00
C GLY A 172 -4.54 -7.05 -5.06
N LYS A 173 -3.28 -7.28 -4.73
CA LYS A 173 -2.51 -6.38 -3.85
C LYS A 173 -2.46 -4.93 -4.39
N SER A 174 -2.39 -4.76 -5.71
CA SER A 174 -2.32 -3.43 -6.33
C SER A 174 -3.62 -2.62 -6.21
N GLU A 175 -4.75 -3.24 -5.91
CA GLU A 175 -6.00 -2.52 -5.62
C GLU A 175 -5.88 -1.68 -4.35
N TYR A 176 -5.22 -2.19 -3.31
CA TYR A 176 -5.01 -1.45 -2.07
C TYR A 176 -4.06 -0.26 -2.28
N LEU A 177 -3.05 -0.41 -3.14
CA LEU A 177 -2.18 0.71 -3.53
C LEU A 177 -2.95 1.76 -4.35
N ALA A 178 -3.89 1.32 -5.19
CA ALA A 178 -4.76 2.21 -5.94
C ALA A 178 -5.67 3.03 -5.00
N LYS A 179 -6.23 2.40 -3.97
CA LYS A 179 -7.02 3.08 -2.94
C LYS A 179 -6.19 4.10 -2.15
N GLU A 180 -4.97 3.74 -1.77
CA GLU A 180 -4.06 4.65 -1.08
C GLU A 180 -3.63 5.83 -1.96
N CYS A 181 -3.32 5.60 -3.23
CA CYS A 181 -3.04 6.67 -4.19
C CYS A 181 -4.24 7.62 -4.34
N ALA A 182 -5.45 7.06 -4.49
CA ALA A 182 -6.68 7.85 -4.58
C ALA A 182 -6.93 8.67 -3.31
N LEU A 183 -6.55 8.16 -2.13
CA LEU A 183 -6.58 8.92 -0.88
C LEU A 183 -5.60 10.09 -0.94
N LYS A 184 -4.36 9.89 -1.37
CA LYS A 184 -3.37 10.97 -1.52
C LYS A 184 -3.81 12.03 -2.52
N LEU A 185 -4.43 11.65 -3.64
CA LEU A 185 -5.02 12.60 -4.59
C LEU A 185 -6.08 13.50 -3.93
N LYS A 186 -6.92 12.94 -3.07
CA LYS A 186 -7.91 13.72 -2.30
C LYS A 186 -7.25 14.63 -1.28
N GLU A 187 -6.32 14.09 -0.49
CA GLU A 187 -5.70 14.81 0.63
C GLU A 187 -4.86 16.00 0.18
N ILE A 188 -4.00 15.83 -0.83
CA ILE A 188 -2.98 16.84 -1.16
C ILE A 188 -3.12 17.45 -2.55
N CYS A 189 -3.91 16.84 -3.46
CA CYS A 189 -4.17 17.42 -4.78
C CYS A 189 -5.57 18.01 -4.91
N TYR A 190 -6.47 17.76 -3.95
CA TYR A 190 -7.90 18.13 -3.97
C TYR A 190 -8.61 17.61 -5.21
N ILE A 191 -8.26 16.41 -5.63
CA ILE A 191 -8.86 15.69 -6.74
C ILE A 191 -9.70 14.55 -6.18
N HIS A 192 -10.93 14.41 -6.68
CA HIS A 192 -11.76 13.25 -6.36
C HIS A 192 -11.19 11.99 -7.02
N GLY A 193 -10.20 11.37 -6.36
CA GLY A 193 -9.62 10.12 -6.80
C GLY A 193 -10.47 8.94 -6.30
N GLU A 194 -10.73 7.97 -7.17
CA GLU A 194 -11.36 6.70 -6.79
C GLU A 194 -10.45 5.51 -7.11
N GLY A 195 -10.16 4.71 -6.07
CA GLY A 195 -9.35 3.50 -6.17
C GLY A 195 -10.21 2.26 -6.31
N TYR A 196 -10.09 1.54 -7.44
CA TYR A 196 -10.88 0.33 -7.72
C TYR A 196 -10.03 -0.88 -8.05
N SER A 197 -10.66 -2.06 -7.91
CA SER A 197 -10.25 -3.20 -8.70
C SER A 197 -10.54 -2.94 -10.19
N GLY A 198 -9.54 -3.04 -11.06
CA GLY A 198 -9.72 -2.82 -12.49
C GLY A 198 -10.84 -3.69 -13.08
N THR A 199 -11.07 -4.89 -12.54
CA THR A 199 -12.16 -5.77 -12.98
C THR A 199 -13.55 -5.29 -12.58
N SER A 200 -13.66 -4.44 -11.56
CA SER A 200 -14.94 -3.88 -11.10
C SER A 200 -15.39 -2.69 -11.94
N LEU A 201 -14.51 -2.14 -12.78
CA LEU A 201 -14.81 -0.98 -13.62
C LEU A 201 -16.03 -1.20 -14.51
N LYS A 202 -16.22 -2.43 -15.00
CA LYS A 202 -17.35 -2.83 -15.88
C LYS A 202 -18.72 -2.71 -15.23
N HIS A 203 -18.79 -2.66 -13.91
CA HIS A 203 -20.04 -2.68 -13.15
C HIS A 203 -20.58 -1.28 -12.83
N GLY A 204 -20.23 -0.29 -13.65
CA GLY A 204 -20.74 1.08 -13.55
C GLY A 204 -19.70 2.16 -13.90
N PRO A 205 -18.54 2.24 -13.20
CA PRO A 205 -17.60 3.34 -13.38
C PRO A 205 -17.08 3.54 -14.80
N LEU A 206 -17.06 2.47 -15.62
CA LEU A 206 -16.67 2.54 -17.03
C LEU A 206 -17.52 3.52 -17.86
N ALA A 207 -18.75 3.80 -17.44
CA ALA A 207 -19.65 4.75 -18.09
C ALA A 207 -19.17 6.21 -17.98
N LEU A 208 -18.31 6.52 -17.02
CA LEU A 208 -17.74 7.86 -16.82
C LEU A 208 -16.52 8.14 -17.69
N ILE A 209 -15.96 7.10 -18.32
CA ILE A 209 -14.75 7.24 -19.13
C ILE A 209 -15.11 7.81 -20.51
N GLN A 210 -14.51 8.94 -20.81
CA GLN A 210 -14.60 9.65 -22.08
C GLN A 210 -13.20 10.07 -22.54
N THR A 211 -13.12 10.64 -23.74
CA THR A 211 -11.86 11.12 -24.31
C THR A 211 -11.16 12.09 -23.35
N GLY A 212 -9.90 11.79 -23.03
CA GLY A 212 -9.06 12.57 -22.13
C GLY A 212 -9.30 12.31 -20.63
N PHE A 213 -10.28 11.47 -20.25
CA PHE A 213 -10.49 11.13 -18.83
C PHE A 213 -9.25 10.43 -18.26
N PRO A 214 -8.66 10.93 -17.15
CA PRO A 214 -7.43 10.39 -16.63
C PRO A 214 -7.65 9.09 -15.83
N VAL A 215 -6.87 8.07 -16.18
CA VAL A 215 -6.87 6.76 -15.52
C VAL A 215 -5.44 6.37 -15.18
N ILE A 216 -5.18 6.11 -13.91
CA ILE A 216 -3.91 5.57 -13.42
C ILE A 216 -4.04 4.06 -13.30
N LEU A 217 -3.12 3.31 -13.92
CA LEU A 217 -3.09 1.85 -13.88
C LEU A 217 -1.85 1.36 -13.15
N ILE A 218 -2.02 0.39 -12.25
CA ILE A 218 -0.92 -0.28 -11.54
C ILE A 218 -0.79 -1.69 -12.10
N ILE A 219 0.29 -1.94 -12.87
CA ILE A 219 0.51 -3.20 -13.58
C ILE A 219 1.75 -3.90 -13.04
N THR A 220 1.57 -5.10 -12.49
CA THR A 220 2.63 -5.99 -12.00
C THR A 220 2.57 -7.32 -12.74
N MET A 221 3.61 -8.15 -12.60
CA MET A 221 3.57 -9.50 -13.21
C MET A 221 2.39 -10.34 -12.71
N GLU A 222 2.00 -10.20 -11.44
CA GLU A 222 0.88 -10.95 -10.84
C GLU A 222 -0.48 -10.61 -11.48
N ASN A 223 -0.66 -9.39 -11.97
CA ASN A 223 -1.94 -8.92 -12.49
C ASN A 223 -1.92 -8.55 -13.98
N TYR A 224 -0.80 -8.78 -14.65
CA TYR A 224 -0.50 -8.31 -16.01
C TYR A 224 -1.63 -8.56 -17.00
N GLU A 225 -2.02 -9.81 -17.22
CA GLU A 225 -3.03 -10.17 -18.23
C GLU A 225 -4.37 -9.44 -18.01
N LYS A 226 -4.82 -9.43 -16.74
CA LYS A 226 -6.09 -8.80 -16.38
C LYS A 226 -6.04 -7.28 -16.50
N MET A 227 -4.95 -6.66 -16.06
CA MET A 227 -4.78 -5.21 -16.15
C MET A 227 -4.54 -4.75 -17.58
N MET A 228 -3.95 -5.56 -18.44
CA MET A 228 -3.87 -5.27 -19.89
C MET A 228 -5.23 -5.28 -20.58
N ASN A 229 -6.16 -6.13 -20.14
CA ASN A 229 -7.54 -6.07 -20.63
C ASN A 229 -8.24 -4.79 -20.16
N VAL A 230 -8.04 -4.40 -18.90
CA VAL A 230 -8.55 -3.13 -18.36
C VAL A 230 -7.97 -1.93 -19.13
N TYR A 231 -6.66 -1.95 -19.41
CA TYR A 231 -6.03 -0.93 -20.27
C TYR A 231 -6.74 -0.80 -21.61
N LYS A 232 -6.94 -1.90 -22.33
CA LYS A 232 -7.63 -1.89 -23.63
C LYS A 232 -9.06 -1.31 -23.54
N GLU A 233 -9.76 -1.63 -22.46
CA GLU A 233 -11.14 -1.14 -22.22
C GLU A 233 -11.21 0.37 -22.03
N VAL A 234 -10.32 0.94 -21.20
CA VAL A 234 -10.28 2.38 -20.93
C VAL A 234 -9.71 3.13 -22.14
N HIS A 235 -8.66 2.58 -22.74
CA HIS A 235 -7.99 3.16 -23.90
C HIS A 235 -8.92 3.28 -25.12
N SER A 236 -9.71 2.23 -25.42
CA SER A 236 -10.68 2.25 -26.53
C SER A 236 -11.78 3.32 -26.40
N ARG A 237 -11.94 3.90 -25.19
CA ARG A 237 -12.86 5.01 -24.91
C ARG A 237 -12.17 6.37 -24.90
N GLY A 238 -10.90 6.41 -25.28
CA GLY A 238 -10.11 7.64 -25.38
C GLY A 238 -9.58 8.15 -24.04
N ALA A 239 -9.54 7.33 -22.98
CA ALA A 239 -8.94 7.73 -21.72
C ALA A 239 -7.46 8.11 -21.89
N TYR A 240 -7.00 9.10 -21.13
CA TYR A 240 -5.58 9.29 -20.91
C TYR A 240 -5.10 8.31 -19.83
N THR A 241 -4.13 7.47 -20.15
CA THR A 241 -3.67 6.43 -19.24
C THR A 241 -2.24 6.67 -18.76
N LEU A 242 -2.06 6.69 -17.44
CA LEU A 242 -0.75 6.73 -16.80
C LEU A 242 -0.49 5.37 -16.12
N ILE A 243 0.47 4.63 -16.64
CA ILE A 243 0.75 3.26 -16.20
C ILE A 243 1.98 3.25 -15.29
N PHE A 244 1.81 2.80 -14.06
CA PHE A 244 2.89 2.47 -13.14
C PHE A 244 3.16 0.97 -13.22
N SER A 245 4.35 0.58 -13.70
CA SER A 245 4.59 -0.84 -13.96
C SER A 245 5.96 -1.30 -13.48
N SER A 246 5.97 -2.46 -12.81
CA SER A 246 7.17 -3.25 -12.55
C SER A 246 7.43 -4.34 -13.59
N VAL A 247 6.59 -4.44 -14.62
CA VAL A 247 6.77 -5.35 -15.76
C VAL A 247 7.82 -4.78 -16.71
N ASN A 248 8.61 -5.65 -17.33
CA ASN A 248 9.63 -5.21 -18.29
C ASN A 248 9.03 -4.35 -19.43
N THR A 249 9.67 -3.24 -19.74
CA THR A 249 9.24 -2.30 -20.79
C THR A 249 9.04 -2.97 -22.13
N THR A 250 9.88 -3.93 -22.52
CA THR A 250 9.75 -4.64 -23.79
C THR A 250 8.43 -5.39 -23.95
N MET A 251 7.77 -5.76 -22.85
CA MET A 251 6.44 -6.35 -22.87
C MET A 251 5.34 -5.30 -23.04
N LEU A 252 5.56 -4.09 -22.54
CA LEU A 252 4.61 -2.98 -22.59
C LEU A 252 4.76 -2.15 -23.88
N ASP A 253 5.98 -1.88 -24.35
CA ASP A 253 6.27 -1.03 -25.52
C ASP A 253 5.65 -1.57 -26.82
N LYS A 254 5.46 -2.89 -26.90
CA LYS A 254 4.78 -3.51 -28.05
C LYS A 254 3.29 -3.14 -28.16
N LEU A 255 2.71 -2.70 -27.05
CA LEU A 255 1.27 -2.48 -26.90
C LEU A 255 0.89 -1.00 -26.87
N ILE A 256 1.86 -0.13 -26.60
CA ILE A 256 1.62 1.28 -26.28
C ILE A 256 2.42 2.15 -27.25
N LYS A 257 1.75 2.60 -28.31
CA LYS A 257 2.35 3.45 -29.37
C LYS A 257 1.57 4.76 -29.58
N ASP A 258 0.88 5.27 -28.58
CA ASP A 258 0.12 6.49 -28.75
C ASP A 258 0.42 7.57 -27.70
N ASN A 259 0.00 8.79 -28.03
CA ASN A 259 0.22 9.97 -27.20
C ASN A 259 -0.69 10.03 -25.95
N ASN A 260 -1.69 9.15 -25.85
CA ASN A 260 -2.64 9.12 -24.74
C ASN A 260 -2.20 8.18 -23.61
N THR A 261 -1.03 7.57 -23.73
CA THR A 261 -0.51 6.66 -22.72
C THR A 261 0.93 6.99 -22.35
N LYS A 262 1.19 7.11 -21.04
CA LYS A 262 2.52 7.26 -20.48
C LYS A 262 2.81 6.11 -19.54
N ILE A 263 4.02 5.54 -19.61
CA ILE A 263 4.49 4.49 -18.72
C ILE A 263 5.55 5.07 -17.79
N ILE A 264 5.39 4.81 -16.51
CA ILE A 264 6.39 5.03 -15.45
C ILE A 264 6.93 3.66 -15.05
N GLN A 265 8.16 3.38 -15.44
CA GLN A 265 8.82 2.12 -15.12
C GLN A 265 9.32 2.11 -13.68
N ILE A 266 8.95 1.09 -12.93
CA ILE A 266 9.32 0.90 -11.52
C ILE A 266 10.27 -0.29 -11.42
N PRO A 267 11.32 -0.22 -10.58
CA PRO A 267 12.19 -1.36 -10.34
C PRO A 267 11.40 -2.59 -9.89
N GLN A 268 11.64 -3.71 -10.57
CA GLN A 268 11.02 -4.98 -10.19
C GLN A 268 11.61 -5.48 -8.88
N ASN A 269 10.74 -5.91 -7.99
CA ASN A 269 11.08 -6.62 -6.76
C ASN A 269 10.00 -7.69 -6.52
N SER A 270 10.39 -8.93 -6.36
CA SER A 270 9.42 -10.04 -6.29
C SER A 270 8.67 -10.10 -4.95
N TYR A 271 9.21 -9.47 -3.91
CA TYR A 271 8.63 -9.54 -2.56
C TYR A 271 8.06 -8.23 -2.04
N VAL A 272 8.69 -7.12 -2.35
CA VAL A 272 8.33 -5.79 -1.81
C VAL A 272 8.06 -4.74 -2.89
N SER A 273 7.62 -5.18 -4.08
CA SER A 273 7.28 -4.29 -5.21
C SER A 273 6.26 -3.21 -4.84
N GLU A 274 5.36 -3.53 -3.90
CA GLU A 274 4.34 -2.59 -3.43
C GLU A 274 4.95 -1.32 -2.81
N VAL A 275 6.09 -1.45 -2.12
CA VAL A 275 6.79 -0.29 -1.53
C VAL A 275 7.34 0.61 -2.64
N ASN A 276 8.01 0.03 -3.66
CA ASN A 276 8.53 0.78 -4.79
C ASN A 276 7.42 1.52 -5.56
N ILE A 277 6.30 0.83 -5.81
CA ILE A 277 5.14 1.39 -6.49
C ILE A 277 4.56 2.54 -5.65
N MET A 278 4.38 2.33 -4.34
CA MET A 278 3.75 3.33 -3.48
C MET A 278 4.60 4.60 -3.36
N ILE A 279 5.92 4.46 -3.21
CA ILE A 279 6.82 5.62 -3.19
C ILE A 279 6.67 6.44 -4.48
N THR A 280 6.63 5.78 -5.64
CA THR A 280 6.50 6.48 -6.92
C THR A 280 5.13 7.15 -7.09
N LEU A 281 4.05 6.52 -6.61
CA LEU A 281 2.70 7.12 -6.57
C LEU A 281 2.63 8.32 -5.62
N GLN A 282 3.29 8.25 -4.46
CA GLN A 282 3.39 9.37 -3.52
C GLN A 282 4.11 10.57 -4.16
N HIS A 283 5.17 10.33 -4.93
CA HIS A 283 5.85 11.37 -5.68
C HIS A 283 5.00 11.96 -6.82
N LEU A 284 4.19 11.14 -7.50
CA LEU A 284 3.20 11.66 -8.45
C LEU A 284 2.27 12.67 -7.77
N CYS A 285 1.67 12.28 -6.64
CA CYS A 285 0.75 13.14 -5.91
C CYS A 285 1.44 14.41 -5.38
N TYR A 286 2.68 14.30 -4.90
CA TYR A 286 3.49 15.44 -4.48
C TYR A 286 3.73 16.42 -5.64
N ASN A 287 4.19 15.94 -6.80
CA ASN A 287 4.43 16.79 -7.97
C ASN A 287 3.14 17.43 -8.50
N LEU A 288 2.04 16.67 -8.55
CA LEU A 288 0.74 17.17 -8.96
C LEU A 288 0.20 18.22 -7.99
N SER A 289 0.38 18.05 -6.68
CA SER A 289 -0.03 19.06 -5.69
C SER A 289 0.72 20.38 -5.89
N ARG A 290 2.03 20.29 -6.11
CA ARG A 290 2.86 21.47 -6.41
C ARG A 290 2.48 22.14 -7.73
N TYR A 291 2.22 21.33 -8.75
CA TYR A 291 1.73 21.83 -10.05
C TYR A 291 0.42 22.61 -9.88
N ARG A 292 -0.48 22.15 -9.00
CA ARG A 292 -1.75 22.84 -8.67
C ARG A 292 -1.57 23.99 -7.67
N GLY A 293 -0.34 24.33 -7.25
CA GLY A 293 -0.06 25.39 -6.28
C GLY A 293 -0.50 25.07 -4.85
N ILE A 294 -0.67 23.79 -4.51
CA ILE A 294 -1.13 23.33 -3.19
C ILE A 294 0.09 22.97 -2.33
N ASN A 295 0.07 23.35 -1.06
CA ASN A 295 1.08 22.90 -0.09
C ASN A 295 0.77 21.47 0.38
N PRO A 296 1.55 20.46 0.01
CA PRO A 296 1.27 19.07 0.37
C PRO A 296 1.43 18.75 1.86
N ASP A 297 2.18 19.59 2.61
CA ASP A 297 2.40 19.37 4.04
C ASP A 297 1.23 19.86 4.89
N LYS A 298 0.48 20.84 4.40
CA LYS A 298 -0.61 21.50 5.15
C LYS A 298 -1.87 21.60 4.28
N PRO A 299 -2.52 20.47 3.99
CA PRO A 299 -3.76 20.49 3.23
C PRO A 299 -4.89 21.14 4.02
N LYS A 300 -5.83 21.77 3.29
CA LYS A 300 -7.00 22.39 3.92
C LYS A 300 -7.88 21.33 4.59
N ASN A 301 -8.56 21.72 5.66
CA ASN A 301 -9.59 20.92 6.36
C ASN A 301 -9.08 19.59 6.97
N LEU A 302 -7.77 19.36 7.03
CA LEU A 302 -7.20 18.17 7.63
C LEU A 302 -6.23 18.54 8.76
N ALA A 303 -6.19 17.71 9.80
CA ALA A 303 -5.25 17.79 10.91
C ALA A 303 -4.32 16.57 10.92
N LYS A 304 -3.08 16.76 11.42
CA LYS A 304 -2.09 15.65 11.51
C LYS A 304 -2.51 14.54 12.47
N VAL A 305 -3.23 14.89 13.51
CA VAL A 305 -3.70 13.94 14.53
C VAL A 305 -5.18 14.20 14.77
N VAL A 306 -5.99 13.13 14.69
CA VAL A 306 -7.40 13.16 15.05
C VAL A 306 -7.53 12.59 16.46
N THR A 307 -7.82 13.47 17.41
CA THR A 307 -7.94 13.14 18.86
C THR A 307 -9.37 13.15 19.36
N VAL A 308 -10.33 13.34 18.47
CA VAL A 308 -11.76 13.35 18.76
C VAL A 308 -12.45 12.21 17.99
N GLU A 309 -13.52 11.69 18.58
CA GLU A 309 -14.44 10.77 17.93
C GLU A 309 -15.33 11.50 16.92
#